data_07e4ed2ff253b3d02642965ddf9b37c1
#
_entry.id   07e4ed2ff253b3d02642965ddf9b37c1
#
_cell.length_a   1.000
_cell.length_b   1.000
_cell.length_c   1.000
_cell.angle_alpha   90.00
_cell.angle_beta   90.00
_cell.angle_gamma   90.00
#
_symmetry.space_group_name_H-M   'P 1'
#
loop_
_entity.id
_entity.type
_entity.pdbx_description
1 polymer ?
#
loop_
_entity_poly.entity_id
_entity_poly.type
_entity_poly.pdbx_seq_one_letter_code
_entity_poly.pdbx_strand_id
1 'polypeptide(L)'
;SGIIISLFYLAIMAPGFILNRVLSIFGSFTKCVSLLCMAGGMVLILLSGNEWILGLGAIFIGFGYGVMQPVIYDQTTRVATPDKVTLALAFVMSMNYLAILLCPTIIDTLQSLFHIHTQQFAFIFNLVITLLVVLGAYYLRHTFLFNDSCDSDKSLEKL
;
A
#
# COMPACT_ATOMS: atom_id res chain seq x y z
N SER A 1 -14.28 -15.72 -11.52
CA SER A 1 -13.76 -14.40 -11.07
C SER A 1 -14.04 -14.10 -9.58
N GLY A 2 -15.13 -14.62 -8.97
CA GLY A 2 -15.43 -14.39 -7.55
C GLY A 2 -14.38 -14.96 -6.58
N ILE A 3 -13.77 -16.09 -6.92
CA ILE A 3 -12.71 -16.74 -6.13
C ILE A 3 -11.48 -15.81 -6.00
N ILE A 4 -11.10 -15.11 -7.06
CA ILE A 4 -9.94 -14.20 -7.06
C ILE A 4 -10.19 -13.01 -6.13
N ILE A 5 -11.41 -12.48 -6.15
CA ILE A 5 -11.82 -11.38 -5.25
C ILE A 5 -11.79 -11.86 -3.80
N SER A 6 -12.30 -13.06 -3.53
CA SER A 6 -12.28 -13.65 -2.19
C SER A 6 -10.86 -13.89 -1.68
N LEU A 7 -9.95 -14.39 -2.53
CA LEU A 7 -8.54 -14.56 -2.21
C LEU A 7 -7.84 -13.23 -1.93
N PHE A 8 -8.17 -12.18 -2.67
CA PHE A 8 -7.66 -10.84 -2.44
C PHE A 8 -8.05 -10.30 -1.06
N TYR A 9 -9.35 -10.40 -0.68
CA TYR A 9 -9.80 -9.95 0.65
C TYR A 9 -9.22 -10.80 1.77
N LEU A 10 -9.09 -12.13 1.58
CA LEU A 10 -8.43 -12.99 2.55
C LEU A 10 -6.96 -12.61 2.75
N ALA A 11 -6.26 -12.28 1.65
CA ALA A 11 -4.88 -11.82 1.69
C ALA A 11 -4.72 -10.47 2.41
N ILE A 12 -5.70 -9.57 2.34
CA ILE A 12 -5.71 -8.32 3.10
C ILE A 12 -5.88 -8.58 4.61
N MET A 13 -6.68 -9.57 4.98
CA MET A 13 -6.90 -9.91 6.41
C MET A 13 -5.69 -10.61 7.05
N ALA A 14 -4.96 -11.43 6.28
CA ALA A 14 -3.84 -12.22 6.79
C ALA A 14 -2.76 -11.38 7.51
N PRO A 15 -2.30 -10.23 6.98
CA PRO A 15 -1.33 -9.39 7.65
C PRO A 15 -1.81 -8.84 8.99
N GLY A 16 -3.12 -8.64 9.18
CA GLY A 16 -3.67 -8.15 10.45
C GLY A 16 -3.31 -9.05 11.64
N PHE A 17 -3.23 -10.37 11.42
CA PHE A 17 -2.84 -11.35 12.45
C PHE A 17 -1.32 -11.42 12.66
N ILE A 18 -0.54 -11.09 11.65
CA ILE A 18 0.92 -11.28 11.63
C ILE A 18 1.66 -9.94 11.73
N LEU A 19 0.92 -8.82 11.77
CA LEU A 19 1.47 -7.47 11.69
C LEU A 19 2.61 -7.22 12.69
N ASN A 20 2.42 -7.63 13.96
CA ASN A 20 3.45 -7.48 15.00
C ASN A 20 4.75 -8.23 14.64
N ARG A 21 4.64 -9.40 14.01
CA ARG A 21 5.80 -10.17 13.55
C ARG A 21 6.46 -9.54 12.33
N VAL A 22 5.67 -9.05 11.39
CA VAL A 22 6.18 -8.37 10.19
C VAL A 22 6.91 -7.09 10.58
N LEU A 23 6.34 -6.28 11.47
CA LEU A 23 6.97 -5.07 11.98
C LEU A 23 8.25 -5.35 12.78
N SER A 24 8.29 -6.44 13.58
CA SER A 24 9.49 -6.81 14.34
C SER A 24 10.62 -7.34 13.45
N ILE A 25 10.31 -7.98 12.31
CA ILE A 25 11.31 -8.55 11.40
C ILE A 25 11.84 -7.47 10.44
N PHE A 26 10.96 -6.66 9.86
CA PHE A 26 11.31 -5.71 8.80
C PHE A 26 11.49 -4.28 9.30
N GLY A 27 10.98 -3.91 10.49
CA GLY A 27 11.15 -2.58 11.07
C GLY A 27 10.89 -1.45 10.06
N SER A 28 11.86 -0.55 9.89
CA SER A 28 11.78 0.58 8.95
C SER A 28 11.63 0.17 7.47
N PHE A 29 12.04 -1.06 7.10
CA PHE A 29 11.93 -1.56 5.73
C PHE A 29 10.54 -2.11 5.39
N THR A 30 9.62 -2.22 6.35
CA THR A 30 8.27 -2.74 6.13
C THR A 30 7.54 -2.01 4.99
N LYS A 31 7.70 -0.69 4.91
CA LYS A 31 7.10 0.16 3.87
C LYS A 31 7.62 -0.22 2.48
N CYS A 32 8.93 -0.35 2.33
CA CYS A 32 9.56 -0.75 1.05
C CYS A 32 9.17 -2.16 0.65
N VAL A 33 9.17 -3.11 1.58
CA VAL A 33 8.79 -4.50 1.33
C VAL A 33 7.32 -4.60 0.88
N SER A 34 6.41 -3.88 1.55
CA SER A 34 4.99 -3.84 1.15
C SER A 34 4.81 -3.29 -0.27
N LEU A 35 5.47 -2.17 -0.59
CA LEU A 35 5.41 -1.58 -1.93
C LEU A 35 6.00 -2.51 -3.00
N LEU A 36 7.12 -3.18 -2.71
CA LEU A 36 7.72 -4.16 -3.60
C LEU A 36 6.82 -5.39 -3.81
N CYS A 37 6.16 -5.87 -2.76
CA CYS A 37 5.15 -6.93 -2.88
C CYS A 37 3.99 -6.50 -3.78
N MET A 38 3.49 -5.27 -3.63
CA MET A 38 2.43 -4.75 -4.50
C MET A 38 2.89 -4.63 -5.95
N ALA A 39 4.08 -4.06 -6.19
CA ALA A 39 4.65 -3.96 -7.54
C ALA A 39 4.86 -5.35 -8.18
N GLY A 40 5.42 -6.29 -7.42
CA GLY A 40 5.60 -7.68 -7.88
C GLY A 40 4.27 -8.37 -8.22
N GLY A 41 3.24 -8.17 -7.40
CA GLY A 41 1.89 -8.67 -7.67
C GLY A 41 1.30 -8.09 -8.96
N MET A 42 1.50 -6.79 -9.22
CA MET A 42 1.05 -6.16 -10.47
C MET A 42 1.79 -6.71 -11.70
N VAL A 43 3.10 -6.93 -11.60
CA VAL A 43 3.88 -7.56 -12.67
C VAL A 43 3.38 -8.97 -12.95
N LEU A 44 3.11 -9.77 -11.91
CA LEU A 44 2.53 -11.11 -12.06
C LEU A 44 1.18 -11.07 -12.79
N ILE A 45 0.32 -10.11 -12.48
CA ILE A 45 -0.97 -9.94 -13.17
C ILE A 45 -0.76 -9.58 -14.64
N LEU A 46 0.18 -8.68 -14.96
CA LEU A 46 0.47 -8.28 -16.34
C LEU A 46 1.05 -9.42 -17.18
N LEU A 47 1.86 -10.28 -16.57
CA LEU A 47 2.46 -11.45 -17.23
C LEU A 47 1.53 -12.66 -17.24
N SER A 48 0.36 -12.58 -16.58
CA SER A 48 -0.52 -13.73 -16.41
C SER A 48 -1.22 -14.10 -17.71
N GLY A 49 -0.88 -15.27 -18.23
CA GLY A 49 -1.68 -15.99 -19.22
C GLY A 49 -2.65 -17.02 -18.62
N ASN A 50 -2.60 -17.20 -17.27
CA ASN A 50 -3.37 -18.22 -16.56
C ASN A 50 -4.06 -17.62 -15.31
N GLU A 51 -5.28 -18.13 -15.02
CA GLU A 51 -6.07 -17.69 -13.85
C GLU A 51 -5.35 -17.92 -12.51
N TRP A 52 -4.50 -18.94 -12.40
CA TRP A 52 -3.70 -19.22 -11.20
C TRP A 52 -2.65 -18.15 -10.91
N ILE A 53 -1.97 -17.67 -11.94
CA ILE A 53 -0.96 -16.60 -11.83
C ILE A 53 -1.65 -15.28 -11.45
N LEU A 54 -2.83 -15.04 -12.02
CA LEU A 54 -3.67 -13.89 -11.67
C LEU A 54 -4.07 -13.93 -10.18
N GLY A 55 -4.46 -15.12 -9.68
CA GLY A 55 -4.77 -15.33 -8.27
C GLY A 55 -3.56 -15.07 -7.34
N LEU A 56 -2.38 -15.56 -7.71
CA LEU A 56 -1.14 -15.29 -6.98
C LEU A 56 -0.81 -13.79 -6.96
N GLY A 57 -0.91 -13.10 -8.09
CA GLY A 57 -0.71 -11.66 -8.18
C GLY A 57 -1.67 -10.89 -7.26
N ALA A 58 -2.95 -11.30 -7.22
CA ALA A 58 -3.94 -10.70 -6.33
C ALA A 58 -3.58 -10.90 -4.85
N ILE A 59 -3.07 -12.08 -4.47
CA ILE A 59 -2.62 -12.36 -3.09
C ILE A 59 -1.45 -11.45 -2.71
N PHE A 60 -0.45 -11.27 -3.59
CA PHE A 60 0.68 -10.39 -3.34
C PHE A 60 0.27 -8.92 -3.17
N ILE A 61 -0.63 -8.44 -4.01
CA ILE A 61 -1.18 -7.07 -3.90
C ILE A 61 -1.96 -6.94 -2.60
N GLY A 62 -2.85 -7.89 -2.29
CA GLY A 62 -3.67 -7.90 -1.07
C GLY A 62 -2.81 -7.91 0.18
N PHE A 63 -1.76 -8.72 0.22
CA PHE A 63 -0.82 -8.78 1.34
C PHE A 63 -0.09 -7.43 1.52
N GLY A 64 0.48 -6.87 0.44
CA GLY A 64 1.15 -5.57 0.49
C GLY A 64 0.24 -4.45 0.99
N TYR A 65 -0.99 -4.39 0.48
CA TYR A 65 -2.00 -3.42 0.91
C TYR A 65 -2.41 -3.63 2.38
N GLY A 66 -2.62 -4.88 2.79
CA GLY A 66 -2.99 -5.24 4.16
C GLY A 66 -1.93 -4.91 5.20
N VAL A 67 -0.64 -4.88 4.83
CA VAL A 67 0.46 -4.41 5.71
C VAL A 67 0.55 -2.89 5.70
N MET A 68 0.43 -2.26 4.54
CA MET A 68 0.64 -0.82 4.39
C MET A 68 -0.42 0.02 5.11
N GLN A 69 -1.68 -0.42 5.08
CA GLN A 69 -2.81 0.32 5.64
C GLN A 69 -2.70 0.55 7.15
N PRO A 70 -2.49 -0.49 7.98
CA PRO A 70 -2.32 -0.29 9.42
C PRO A 70 -1.04 0.50 9.76
N VAL A 71 0.03 0.38 8.98
CA VAL A 71 1.25 1.17 9.17
C VAL A 71 0.97 2.67 8.97
N ILE A 72 0.18 3.04 7.96
CA ILE A 72 -0.22 4.44 7.73
C ILE A 72 -1.05 4.95 8.91
N TYR A 73 -1.98 4.16 9.42
CA TYR A 73 -2.81 4.54 10.56
C TYR A 73 -1.99 4.71 11.85
N ASP A 74 -1.08 3.79 12.14
CA ASP A 74 -0.17 3.89 13.30
C ASP A 74 0.70 5.16 13.20
N GLN A 75 1.27 5.45 12.05
CA GLN A 75 2.03 6.69 11.86
C GLN A 75 1.18 7.94 12.01
N THR A 76 -0.04 7.92 11.50
CA THR A 76 -0.97 9.06 11.66
C THR A 76 -1.25 9.32 13.15
N THR A 77 -1.43 8.26 13.95
CA THR A 77 -1.66 8.41 15.39
C THR A 77 -0.44 8.95 16.13
N ARG A 78 0.78 8.62 15.69
CA ARG A 78 2.02 9.08 16.31
C ARG A 78 2.34 10.55 16.03
N VAL A 79 1.99 11.02 14.82
CA VAL A 79 2.26 12.40 14.38
C VAL A 79 1.18 13.37 14.87
N ALA A 80 -0.05 12.91 14.99
CA ALA A 80 -1.18 13.75 15.41
C ALA A 80 -1.11 14.05 16.92
N THR A 81 -1.45 15.28 17.30
CA THR A 81 -1.61 15.64 18.71
C THR A 81 -2.76 14.82 19.34
N PRO A 82 -2.67 14.42 20.63
CA PRO A 82 -3.66 13.55 21.29
C PRO A 82 -5.12 13.99 21.09
N ASP A 83 -5.35 15.30 21.12
CA ASP A 83 -6.70 15.88 20.95
C ASP A 83 -7.24 15.79 19.52
N LYS A 84 -6.37 15.58 18.51
CA LYS A 84 -6.72 15.60 17.09
C LYS A 84 -6.52 14.24 16.38
N VAL A 85 -6.12 13.21 17.08
CA VAL A 85 -5.88 11.86 16.52
C VAL A 85 -7.10 11.35 15.78
N THR A 86 -8.28 11.44 16.38
CA THR A 86 -9.53 10.96 15.76
C THR A 86 -9.84 11.71 14.47
N LEU A 87 -9.62 13.04 14.46
CA LEU A 87 -9.84 13.86 13.26
C LEU A 87 -8.84 13.51 12.16
N ALA A 88 -7.58 13.32 12.50
CA ALA A 88 -6.53 12.94 11.55
C ALA A 88 -6.81 11.57 10.92
N LEU A 89 -7.20 10.59 11.72
CA LEU A 89 -7.59 9.26 11.22
C LEU A 89 -8.82 9.33 10.32
N ALA A 90 -9.85 10.08 10.72
CA ALA A 90 -11.06 10.27 9.92
C ALA A 90 -10.71 10.91 8.57
N PHE A 91 -9.80 11.89 8.54
CA PHE A 91 -9.35 12.53 7.31
C PHE A 91 -8.59 11.55 6.40
N VAL A 92 -7.65 10.77 6.94
CA VAL A 92 -6.90 9.77 6.16
C VAL A 92 -7.84 8.71 5.59
N MET A 93 -8.79 8.20 6.38
CA MET A 93 -9.79 7.24 5.92
C MET A 93 -10.68 7.83 4.83
N SER A 94 -11.16 9.06 5.00
CA SER A 94 -11.99 9.75 4.00
C SER A 94 -11.25 9.91 2.68
N MET A 95 -9.98 10.31 2.71
CA MET A 95 -9.14 10.42 1.52
C MET A 95 -8.93 9.08 0.84
N ASN A 96 -8.74 7.99 1.62
CA ASN A 96 -8.63 6.65 1.07
C ASN A 96 -9.91 6.21 0.33
N TYR A 97 -11.08 6.41 0.94
CA TYR A 97 -12.36 6.08 0.29
C TYR A 97 -12.65 6.96 -0.93
N LEU A 98 -12.29 8.24 -0.85
CA LEU A 98 -12.42 9.15 -1.99
C LEU A 98 -11.54 8.70 -3.17
N ALA A 99 -10.30 8.27 -2.89
CA ALA A 99 -9.40 7.73 -3.90
C ALA A 99 -9.97 6.46 -4.55
N ILE A 100 -10.55 5.54 -3.76
CA ILE A 100 -11.19 4.32 -4.27
C ILE A 100 -12.38 4.68 -5.18
N LEU A 101 -13.18 5.67 -4.81
CA LEU A 101 -14.34 6.13 -5.59
C LEU A 101 -13.91 6.80 -6.91
N LEU A 102 -12.87 7.63 -6.87
CA LEU A 102 -12.41 8.38 -8.04
C LEU A 102 -11.55 7.52 -8.99
N CYS A 103 -10.90 6.47 -8.49
CA CYS A 103 -9.98 5.64 -9.27
C CYS A 103 -10.58 5.11 -10.58
N PRO A 104 -11.78 4.48 -10.60
CA PRO A 104 -12.39 4.01 -11.83
C PRO A 104 -12.64 5.15 -12.82
N THR A 105 -13.19 6.27 -12.36
CA THR A 105 -13.49 7.43 -13.20
C THR A 105 -12.24 8.03 -13.83
N ILE A 106 -11.15 8.13 -13.06
CA ILE A 106 -9.86 8.63 -13.57
C ILE A 106 -9.31 7.68 -14.63
N ILE A 107 -9.34 6.37 -14.37
CA ILE A 107 -8.84 5.36 -15.31
C ILE A 107 -9.66 5.38 -16.60
N ASP A 108 -10.99 5.41 -16.53
CA ASP A 108 -11.87 5.46 -17.68
C ASP A 108 -11.66 6.73 -18.51
N THR A 109 -11.47 7.87 -17.83
CA THR A 109 -11.17 9.14 -18.51
C THR A 109 -9.83 9.09 -19.24
N LEU A 110 -8.80 8.53 -18.60
CA LEU A 110 -7.49 8.37 -19.23
C LEU A 110 -7.53 7.40 -20.42
N GLN A 111 -8.24 6.28 -20.29
CA GLN A 111 -8.43 5.33 -21.38
C GLN A 111 -9.12 5.97 -22.60
N SER A 112 -10.16 6.77 -22.33
CA SER A 112 -10.87 7.53 -23.35
C SER A 112 -9.96 8.56 -24.03
N LEU A 113 -9.14 9.27 -23.27
CA LEU A 113 -8.24 10.32 -23.77
C LEU A 113 -7.13 9.73 -24.66
N PHE A 114 -6.59 8.58 -24.29
CA PHE A 114 -5.52 7.90 -25.05
C PHE A 114 -6.05 6.93 -26.11
N HIS A 115 -7.38 6.78 -26.25
CA HIS A 115 -8.02 5.81 -27.15
C HIS A 115 -7.54 4.35 -26.94
N ILE A 116 -7.12 4.01 -25.73
CA ILE A 116 -6.62 2.69 -25.34
C ILE A 116 -7.71 1.97 -24.56
N HIS A 117 -8.40 1.02 -25.18
CA HIS A 117 -9.47 0.22 -24.56
C HIS A 117 -8.98 -1.12 -24.00
N THR A 118 -7.72 -1.21 -23.59
CA THR A 118 -7.14 -2.45 -23.07
C THR A 118 -7.27 -2.48 -21.54
N GLN A 119 -7.83 -3.56 -20.99
CA GLN A 119 -7.93 -3.76 -19.54
C GLN A 119 -6.57 -3.71 -18.83
N GLN A 120 -5.49 -4.09 -19.53
CA GLN A 120 -4.11 -4.03 -19.03
C GLN A 120 -3.61 -2.61 -18.75
N PHE A 121 -4.22 -1.59 -19.39
CA PHE A 121 -3.82 -0.19 -19.21
C PHE A 121 -3.92 0.25 -17.74
N ALA A 122 -5.00 -0.12 -17.06
CA ALA A 122 -5.19 0.21 -15.64
C ALA A 122 -4.07 -0.37 -14.76
N PHE A 123 -3.65 -1.60 -15.03
CA PHE A 123 -2.58 -2.26 -14.28
C PHE A 123 -1.21 -1.65 -14.59
N ILE A 124 -0.92 -1.33 -15.85
CA ILE A 124 0.32 -0.66 -16.27
C ILE A 124 0.42 0.72 -15.61
N PHE A 125 -0.66 1.50 -15.65
CA PHE A 125 -0.71 2.83 -15.06
C PHE A 125 -0.45 2.78 -13.54
N ASN A 126 -1.14 1.88 -12.83
CA ASN A 126 -0.91 1.68 -11.40
C ASN A 126 0.51 1.18 -11.10
N LEU A 127 1.06 0.29 -11.93
CA LEU A 127 2.44 -0.19 -11.79
C LEU A 127 3.44 0.96 -11.91
N VAL A 128 3.29 1.83 -12.91
CA VAL A 128 4.16 3.00 -13.10
C VAL A 128 4.10 3.94 -11.90
N ILE A 129 2.89 4.25 -11.40
CA ILE A 129 2.73 5.07 -10.20
C ILE A 129 3.39 4.41 -8.98
N THR A 130 3.16 3.12 -8.76
CA THR A 130 3.76 2.38 -7.65
C THR A 130 5.29 2.41 -7.72
N LEU A 131 5.87 2.22 -8.90
CA LEU A 131 7.32 2.30 -9.09
C LEU A 131 7.86 3.72 -8.85
N LEU A 132 7.15 4.76 -9.28
CA LEU A 132 7.52 6.14 -9.00
C LEU A 132 7.49 6.42 -7.49
N VAL A 133 6.49 5.90 -6.78
CA VAL A 133 6.40 6.03 -5.31
C VAL A 133 7.55 5.28 -4.63
N VAL A 134 7.89 4.06 -5.09
CA VAL A 134 9.05 3.29 -4.57
C VAL A 134 10.35 4.05 -4.80
N LEU A 135 10.57 4.59 -5.99
CA LEU A 135 11.76 5.38 -6.30
C LEU A 135 11.82 6.66 -5.46
N GLY A 136 10.68 7.37 -5.31
CA GLY A 136 10.56 8.54 -4.45
C GLY A 136 10.86 8.21 -2.99
N ALA A 137 10.31 7.11 -2.47
CA ALA A 137 10.57 6.63 -1.11
C ALA A 137 12.04 6.24 -0.91
N TYR A 138 12.67 5.64 -1.93
CA TYR A 138 14.10 5.29 -1.89
C TYR A 138 14.99 6.54 -1.93
N TYR A 139 14.65 7.54 -2.76
CA TYR A 139 15.41 8.80 -2.86
C TYR A 139 15.27 9.64 -1.60
N LEU A 140 14.07 9.68 -1.02
CA LEU A 140 13.74 10.40 0.21
C LEU A 140 13.94 9.52 1.46
N ARG A 141 14.67 8.39 1.35
CA ARG A 141 14.82 7.42 2.44
C ARG A 141 15.27 8.04 3.76
N HIS A 142 16.14 9.05 3.72
CA HIS A 142 16.60 9.75 4.92
C HIS A 142 15.52 10.59 5.60
N THR A 143 14.54 11.08 4.85
CA THR A 143 13.45 11.89 5.40
C THR A 143 12.19 11.07 5.70
N PHE A 144 11.94 10.01 4.92
CA PHE A 144 10.69 9.25 4.96
C PHE A 144 10.80 7.91 5.68
N LEU A 145 11.96 7.22 5.58
CA LEU A 145 12.15 5.88 6.12
C LEU A 145 12.89 5.84 7.45
N PHE A 146 13.76 6.81 7.75
CA PHE A 146 14.65 6.78 8.90
C PHE A 146 14.32 7.80 10.00
N ASN A 147 13.30 8.61 9.85
CA ASN A 147 12.92 9.58 10.89
C ASN A 147 12.32 8.92 12.15
N ASP A 148 11.95 7.64 12.08
CA ASP A 148 11.41 6.89 13.22
C ASP A 148 12.49 6.41 14.21
N SER A 149 13.78 6.45 13.83
CA SER A 149 14.87 5.92 14.66
C SER A 149 15.39 6.91 15.72
N CYS A 150 15.09 8.20 15.58
CA CYS A 150 15.67 9.23 16.45
C CYS A 150 14.80 9.56 17.69
N ASP A 151 13.53 9.18 17.71
CA ASP A 151 12.62 9.52 18.81
C ASP A 151 12.48 8.42 19.87
N SER A 152 12.78 7.16 19.51
CA SER A 152 12.77 6.05 20.47
C SER A 152 13.88 6.15 21.52
N ASP A 153 15.04 6.71 21.15
CA ASP A 153 16.18 6.80 22.06
C ASP A 153 16.04 7.95 23.07
N LYS A 154 15.32 9.02 22.70
CA LYS A 154 15.09 10.17 23.58
C LYS A 154 14.02 9.95 24.63
N SER A 155 13.14 8.97 24.46
CA SER A 155 12.11 8.64 25.44
C SER A 155 12.62 7.73 26.55
N LEU A 156 13.69 6.97 26.30
CA LEU A 156 14.34 6.10 27.29
C LEU A 156 15.33 6.86 28.18
N GLU A 157 15.84 8.02 27.74
CA GLU A 157 16.80 8.83 28.52
C GLU A 157 16.11 9.78 29.53
N LYS A 158 14.76 9.84 29.52
CA LYS A 158 13.96 10.69 30.43
C LYS A 158 13.20 9.91 31.52
N LEU A 159 13.45 8.62 31.70
CA LEU A 159 12.96 7.78 32.78
C LEU A 159 14.11 7.41 33.71
#